data_b8d4611cd63dbe80c2b81a68f3e92754
#
_entry.id   b8d4611cd63dbe80c2b81a68f3e92754
#
_cell.length_a   1.000
_cell.length_b   1.000
_cell.length_c   1.000
_cell.angle_alpha   90.00
_cell.angle_beta   90.00
_cell.angle_gamma   90.00
#
_symmetry.space_group_name_H-M   'P 1'
#
loop_
_entity.id
_entity.type
_entity.pdbx_description
1 polymer ?
#
loop_
_entity_poly.entity_id
_entity_poly.type
_entity_poly.pdbx_seq_one_letter_code
_entity_poly.pdbx_strand_id
1 'polypeptide(L)'
;MVAFDLEVTPLQNLSNHTILYVVLTEDRAVDVHQRTVHHLVRELRPEVGFSVKANNSTAFVSMLPADHLQAAGVDLQDEPNGWSYTVVVFGGEAETDLESRLLWMAHGPLPSPQQTVIPSQAWTPLLLTAVAAVVAVSIIGALRQREGAIPQLQATWSPESERQVHVQLRAGSHPFKITGWTIG
;
A
#
# COMPACT_ATOMS: atom_id res chain seq x y z
N MET A 1 -9.27 -9.92 -7.89
CA MET A 1 -10.67 -9.65 -7.52
C MET A 1 -11.02 -8.23 -7.95
N VAL A 2 -12.14 -8.04 -8.61
CA VAL A 2 -12.72 -6.74 -8.94
C VAL A 2 -14.07 -6.65 -8.22
N ALA A 3 -14.34 -5.50 -7.60
CA ALA A 3 -15.59 -5.23 -6.89
C ALA A 3 -16.20 -3.96 -7.47
N PHE A 4 -17.51 -4.00 -7.67
CA PHE A 4 -18.32 -2.89 -8.12
C PHE A 4 -19.33 -2.54 -7.04
N ASP A 5 -19.21 -1.33 -6.48
CA ASP A 5 -20.19 -0.78 -5.56
C ASP A 5 -21.35 -0.23 -6.39
N LEU A 6 -22.50 -0.85 -6.27
CA LEU A 6 -23.69 -0.55 -7.07
C LEU A 6 -24.82 -0.07 -6.17
N GLU A 7 -25.48 0.99 -6.58
CA GLU A 7 -26.71 1.46 -6.00
C GLU A 7 -27.81 1.51 -7.07
N VAL A 8 -28.87 0.75 -6.87
CA VAL A 8 -29.98 0.65 -7.82
C VAL A 8 -31.22 1.26 -7.19
N THR A 9 -31.74 2.29 -7.84
CA THR A 9 -33.00 2.95 -7.43
C THR A 9 -33.98 2.95 -8.62
N PRO A 10 -34.92 2.00 -8.70
CA PRO A 10 -35.91 1.99 -9.75
C PRO A 10 -36.84 3.22 -9.65
N LEU A 11 -37.10 3.91 -10.76
CA LEU A 11 -38.03 5.02 -10.83
C LEU A 11 -39.48 4.56 -11.00
N GLN A 12 -39.67 3.33 -11.43
CA GLN A 12 -40.98 2.65 -11.58
C GLN A 12 -40.85 1.20 -11.08
N ASN A 13 -42.00 0.56 -10.85
CA ASN A 13 -41.97 -0.86 -10.48
C ASN A 13 -41.47 -1.70 -11.64
N LEU A 14 -40.45 -2.52 -11.34
CA LEU A 14 -39.86 -3.45 -12.30
C LEU A 14 -40.49 -4.84 -12.14
N SER A 15 -40.36 -5.67 -13.16
CA SER A 15 -40.72 -7.08 -13.10
C SER A 15 -39.78 -7.84 -12.12
N ASN A 16 -40.33 -8.87 -11.48
CA ASN A 16 -39.54 -9.80 -10.67
C ASN A 16 -38.49 -10.58 -11.47
N HIS A 17 -38.57 -10.55 -12.81
CA HIS A 17 -37.60 -11.14 -13.71
C HIS A 17 -36.48 -10.16 -14.17
N THR A 18 -36.45 -8.97 -13.58
CA THR A 18 -35.43 -7.99 -13.90
C THR A 18 -34.06 -8.48 -13.37
N ILE A 19 -33.07 -8.47 -14.25
CA ILE A 19 -31.70 -8.91 -13.95
C ILE A 19 -30.74 -7.78 -14.31
N LEU A 20 -29.79 -7.52 -13.42
CA LEU A 20 -28.65 -6.66 -13.68
C LEU A 20 -27.45 -7.55 -14.03
N TYR A 21 -26.73 -7.18 -15.07
CA TYR A 21 -25.48 -7.86 -15.45
C TYR A 21 -24.33 -6.88 -15.29
N VAL A 22 -23.27 -7.36 -14.68
CA VAL A 22 -21.96 -6.69 -14.69
C VAL A 22 -21.09 -7.47 -15.68
N VAL A 23 -20.63 -6.80 -16.72
CA VAL A 23 -19.85 -7.37 -17.81
C VAL A 23 -18.47 -6.78 -17.80
N LEU A 24 -17.43 -7.59 -17.78
CA LEU A 24 -16.05 -7.19 -17.97
C LEU A 24 -15.64 -7.49 -19.39
N THR A 25 -15.09 -6.50 -20.08
CA THR A 25 -14.62 -6.62 -21.45
C THR A 25 -13.16 -6.23 -21.58
N GLU A 26 -12.44 -6.95 -22.41
CA GLU A 26 -11.11 -6.59 -22.87
C GLU A 26 -11.24 -5.72 -24.13
N ASP A 27 -10.68 -4.52 -24.12
CA ASP A 27 -10.87 -3.55 -25.20
C ASP A 27 -10.19 -4.00 -26.50
N ARG A 28 -9.06 -4.71 -26.35
CA ARG A 28 -8.32 -5.33 -27.46
C ARG A 28 -7.83 -6.70 -27.08
N ALA A 29 -8.40 -7.73 -27.64
CA ALA A 29 -7.98 -9.10 -27.50
C ALA A 29 -7.40 -9.64 -28.81
N VAL A 30 -6.54 -10.65 -28.73
CA VAL A 30 -6.08 -11.41 -29.90
C VAL A 30 -6.73 -12.79 -29.84
N ASP A 31 -7.46 -13.15 -30.89
CA ASP A 31 -8.10 -14.47 -30.98
C ASP A 31 -7.08 -15.57 -31.36
N VAL A 32 -7.55 -16.83 -31.33
CA VAL A 32 -6.73 -17.99 -31.67
C VAL A 32 -6.21 -17.96 -33.11
N HIS A 33 -6.78 -17.13 -33.98
CA HIS A 33 -6.39 -16.95 -35.38
C HIS A 33 -5.51 -15.68 -35.57
N GLN A 34 -4.97 -15.13 -34.48
CA GLN A 34 -4.13 -13.92 -34.48
C GLN A 34 -4.86 -12.67 -35.02
N ARG A 35 -6.19 -12.62 -34.92
CA ARG A 35 -6.98 -11.44 -35.32
C ARG A 35 -7.27 -10.59 -34.09
N THR A 36 -7.17 -9.28 -34.24
CA THR A 36 -7.58 -8.34 -33.19
C THR A 36 -9.10 -8.30 -33.11
N VAL A 37 -9.61 -8.61 -31.93
CA VAL A 37 -11.03 -8.52 -31.56
C VAL A 37 -11.19 -7.37 -30.57
N HIS A 38 -12.19 -6.53 -30.79
CA HIS A 38 -12.51 -5.42 -29.91
C HIS A 38 -13.67 -5.78 -28.98
N HIS A 39 -13.58 -5.32 -27.72
CA HIS A 39 -14.62 -5.51 -26.69
C HIS A 39 -15.01 -6.97 -26.47
N LEU A 40 -14.00 -7.83 -26.30
CA LEU A 40 -14.22 -9.23 -26.00
C LEU A 40 -14.74 -9.39 -24.57
N VAL A 41 -15.93 -9.96 -24.40
CA VAL A 41 -16.47 -10.29 -23.07
C VAL A 41 -15.62 -11.38 -22.44
N ARG A 42 -15.06 -11.12 -21.28
CA ARG A 42 -14.26 -12.04 -20.50
C ARG A 42 -15.00 -12.63 -19.30
N GLU A 43 -15.86 -11.83 -18.69
CA GLU A 43 -16.66 -12.26 -17.53
C GLU A 43 -18.02 -11.58 -17.56
N LEU A 44 -19.05 -12.29 -17.12
CA LEU A 44 -20.41 -11.80 -17.03
C LEU A 44 -21.03 -12.28 -15.71
N ARG A 45 -21.45 -11.34 -14.87
CA ARG A 45 -22.07 -11.62 -13.58
C ARG A 45 -23.50 -11.15 -13.51
N PRO A 46 -24.49 -12.06 -13.36
CA PRO A 46 -25.87 -11.69 -13.10
C PRO A 46 -26.08 -11.34 -11.61
N GLU A 47 -26.85 -10.29 -11.35
CA GLU A 47 -27.27 -9.85 -10.02
C GLU A 47 -28.79 -9.70 -9.99
N VAL A 48 -29.42 -10.31 -8.99
CA VAL A 48 -30.89 -10.34 -8.84
C VAL A 48 -31.32 -9.84 -7.44
N GLY A 49 -30.40 -9.46 -6.58
CA GLY A 49 -30.66 -9.14 -5.18
C GLY A 49 -31.13 -7.72 -4.89
N PHE A 50 -31.50 -6.92 -5.89
CA PHE A 50 -31.93 -5.54 -5.71
C PHE A 50 -33.45 -5.42 -5.70
N SER A 51 -33.97 -4.31 -5.14
CA SER A 51 -35.42 -4.05 -5.07
C SER A 51 -35.98 -3.74 -6.45
N VAL A 52 -37.10 -4.37 -6.77
CA VAL A 52 -37.88 -4.06 -7.99
C VAL A 52 -38.98 -3.01 -7.75
N LYS A 53 -39.14 -2.52 -6.50
CA LYS A 53 -40.15 -1.51 -6.16
C LYS A 53 -39.65 -0.11 -6.46
N ALA A 54 -40.50 0.72 -7.03
CA ALA A 54 -40.22 2.12 -7.32
C ALA A 54 -39.75 2.87 -6.07
N ASN A 55 -38.78 3.75 -6.25
CA ASN A 55 -38.18 4.61 -5.22
C ASN A 55 -37.61 3.86 -4.00
N ASN A 56 -37.29 2.58 -4.13
CA ASN A 56 -36.64 1.80 -3.11
C ASN A 56 -35.20 1.51 -3.53
N SER A 57 -34.26 2.25 -2.96
CA SER A 57 -32.83 2.10 -3.24
C SER A 57 -32.27 0.84 -2.61
N THR A 58 -31.42 0.14 -3.34
CA THR A 58 -30.67 -1.02 -2.87
C THR A 58 -29.21 -0.84 -3.20
N ALA A 59 -28.37 -0.81 -2.19
CA ALA A 59 -26.90 -0.81 -2.35
C ALA A 59 -26.34 -2.19 -2.12
N PHE A 60 -25.47 -2.65 -3.01
CA PHE A 60 -24.81 -3.95 -2.90
C PHE A 60 -23.46 -3.93 -3.66
N VAL A 61 -22.62 -4.92 -3.36
CA VAL A 61 -21.33 -5.08 -4.01
C VAL A 61 -21.36 -6.29 -4.93
N SER A 62 -21.19 -6.06 -6.22
CA SER A 62 -20.96 -7.15 -7.19
C SER A 62 -19.48 -7.47 -7.25
N MET A 63 -19.13 -8.73 -7.01
CA MET A 63 -17.72 -9.16 -6.96
C MET A 63 -17.42 -10.13 -8.09
N LEU A 64 -16.36 -9.84 -8.85
CA LEU A 64 -15.74 -10.78 -9.77
C LEU A 64 -14.55 -11.45 -9.07
N PRO A 65 -14.66 -12.73 -8.69
CA PRO A 65 -13.63 -13.44 -7.95
C PRO A 65 -12.32 -13.56 -8.76
N ALA A 66 -11.19 -13.65 -8.06
CA ALA A 66 -9.89 -13.70 -8.70
C ALA A 66 -9.67 -14.98 -9.50
N ASP A 67 -10.20 -16.11 -9.02
CA ASP A 67 -10.15 -17.41 -9.65
C ASP A 67 -10.94 -17.45 -10.97
N HIS A 68 -12.12 -16.81 -11.00
CA HIS A 68 -12.91 -16.67 -12.22
C HIS A 68 -12.18 -15.80 -13.25
N LEU A 69 -11.64 -14.66 -12.82
CA LEU A 69 -10.87 -13.77 -13.69
C LEU A 69 -9.65 -14.48 -14.28
N GLN A 70 -8.93 -15.24 -13.46
CA GLN A 70 -7.78 -16.01 -13.90
C GLN A 70 -8.19 -17.11 -14.89
N ALA A 71 -9.30 -17.81 -14.64
CA ALA A 71 -9.83 -18.83 -15.55
C ALA A 71 -10.27 -18.23 -16.90
N ALA A 72 -10.76 -16.98 -16.89
CA ALA A 72 -11.11 -16.21 -18.09
C ALA A 72 -9.90 -15.61 -18.82
N GLY A 73 -8.68 -15.81 -18.29
CA GLY A 73 -7.44 -15.25 -18.84
C GLY A 73 -7.31 -13.75 -18.62
N VAL A 74 -7.95 -13.22 -17.58
CA VAL A 74 -7.89 -11.78 -17.23
C VAL A 74 -6.69 -11.52 -16.35
N ASP A 75 -5.71 -10.77 -16.85
CA ASP A 75 -4.62 -10.21 -16.05
C ASP A 75 -4.72 -8.69 -16.03
N LEU A 76 -5.25 -8.17 -14.92
CA LEU A 76 -5.45 -6.74 -14.74
C LEU A 76 -4.17 -6.00 -14.36
N GLN A 77 -3.08 -6.71 -14.09
CA GLN A 77 -1.81 -6.10 -13.68
C GLN A 77 -0.93 -5.80 -14.90
N ASP A 78 -0.96 -6.69 -15.90
CA ASP A 78 -0.11 -6.55 -17.07
C ASP A 78 -0.67 -5.56 -18.10
N GLU A 79 -2.01 -5.42 -18.19
CA GLU A 79 -2.65 -4.49 -19.14
C GLU A 79 -3.77 -3.66 -18.47
N PRO A 80 -3.45 -2.75 -17.54
CA PRO A 80 -4.45 -2.01 -16.78
C PRO A 80 -5.33 -1.08 -17.63
N ASN A 81 -4.91 -0.73 -18.84
CA ASN A 81 -5.59 0.24 -19.69
C ASN A 81 -6.42 -0.38 -20.81
N GLY A 82 -6.47 -1.69 -20.90
CA GLY A 82 -7.19 -2.43 -21.94
C GLY A 82 -8.52 -3.03 -21.48
N TRP A 83 -9.06 -2.59 -20.35
CA TRP A 83 -10.26 -3.17 -19.74
C TRP A 83 -11.37 -2.14 -19.56
N SER A 84 -12.59 -2.55 -19.90
CA SER A 84 -13.80 -1.77 -19.65
C SER A 84 -14.87 -2.62 -18.97
N TYR A 85 -15.78 -1.94 -18.32
CA TYR A 85 -16.96 -2.57 -17.72
C TYR A 85 -18.23 -2.04 -18.35
N THR A 86 -19.25 -2.88 -18.37
CA THR A 86 -20.61 -2.50 -18.74
C THR A 86 -21.57 -3.05 -17.70
N VAL A 87 -22.40 -2.17 -17.13
CA VAL A 87 -23.49 -2.58 -16.27
C VAL A 87 -24.78 -2.42 -17.07
N VAL A 88 -25.56 -3.48 -17.14
CA VAL A 88 -26.76 -3.56 -17.96
C VAL A 88 -27.92 -4.08 -17.13
N VAL A 89 -29.08 -3.44 -17.24
CA VAL A 89 -30.32 -3.90 -16.61
C VAL A 89 -31.30 -4.33 -17.69
N PHE A 90 -31.70 -5.58 -17.65
CA PHE A 90 -32.73 -6.15 -18.51
C PHE A 90 -33.98 -6.50 -17.69
N GLY A 91 -35.13 -6.24 -18.24
CA GLY A 91 -36.38 -6.58 -17.63
C GLY A 91 -37.55 -5.93 -18.35
N GLY A 92 -38.76 -6.11 -17.85
CA GLY A 92 -39.99 -5.51 -18.38
C GLY A 92 -41.08 -5.36 -17.34
N GLU A 93 -42.09 -4.55 -17.62
CA GLU A 93 -43.24 -4.31 -16.71
C GLU A 93 -44.25 -5.44 -16.75
N ALA A 94 -44.28 -6.27 -17.80
CA ALA A 94 -45.35 -7.24 -18.00
C ALA A 94 -44.83 -8.67 -18.15
N GLU A 95 -45.49 -9.60 -17.50
CA GLU A 95 -45.29 -11.04 -17.64
C GLU A 95 -45.48 -11.57 -19.08
N THR A 96 -46.06 -10.75 -19.95
CA THR A 96 -46.45 -11.09 -21.31
C THR A 96 -45.34 -10.81 -22.35
N ASP A 97 -44.38 -9.97 -22.06
CA ASP A 97 -43.24 -9.70 -22.95
C ASP A 97 -42.12 -10.68 -22.61
N LEU A 98 -42.04 -11.77 -23.36
CA LEU A 98 -40.93 -12.74 -23.30
C LEU A 98 -39.58 -12.16 -23.73
N GLU A 99 -39.57 -10.94 -24.27
CA GLU A 99 -38.36 -10.25 -24.68
C GLU A 99 -37.82 -9.40 -23.53
N SER A 100 -36.70 -9.77 -23.02
CA SER A 100 -35.95 -8.95 -22.06
C SER A 100 -35.65 -7.61 -22.69
N ARG A 101 -36.23 -6.53 -22.16
CA ARG A 101 -35.92 -5.18 -22.61
C ARG A 101 -34.73 -4.61 -21.91
N LEU A 102 -33.85 -3.93 -22.64
CA LEU A 102 -32.83 -3.09 -22.07
C LEU A 102 -33.46 -1.91 -21.39
N LEU A 103 -33.40 -1.87 -20.07
CA LEU A 103 -33.93 -0.77 -19.25
C LEU A 103 -32.89 0.31 -19.01
N TRP A 104 -31.65 -0.08 -18.80
CA TRP A 104 -30.58 0.84 -18.52
C TRP A 104 -29.22 0.20 -18.82
N MET A 105 -28.25 1.04 -19.16
CA MET A 105 -26.86 0.62 -19.43
C MET A 105 -25.91 1.75 -19.05
N ALA A 106 -24.81 1.37 -18.42
CA ALA A 106 -23.62 2.23 -18.24
C ALA A 106 -22.39 1.48 -18.70
N HIS A 107 -21.47 2.21 -19.33
CA HIS A 107 -20.20 1.69 -19.80
C HIS A 107 -19.09 2.65 -19.42
N GLY A 108 -17.93 2.12 -19.07
CA GLY A 108 -16.75 2.93 -18.78
C GLY A 108 -15.47 2.10 -18.75
N PRO A 109 -14.33 2.78 -18.82
CA PRO A 109 -13.04 2.10 -18.63
C PRO A 109 -12.94 1.60 -17.20
N LEU A 110 -12.34 0.42 -17.02
CA LEU A 110 -12.00 -0.06 -15.70
C LEU A 110 -10.92 0.85 -15.12
N PRO A 111 -11.10 1.44 -13.94
CA PRO A 111 -10.07 2.28 -13.35
C PRO A 111 -8.82 1.43 -13.14
N SER A 112 -7.67 1.97 -13.54
CA SER A 112 -6.38 1.34 -13.28
C SER A 112 -6.29 1.01 -11.79
N PRO A 113 -5.85 -0.19 -11.42
CA PRO A 113 -5.63 -0.51 -10.02
C PRO A 113 -4.73 0.59 -9.46
N GLN A 114 -5.29 1.42 -8.59
CA GLN A 114 -4.46 2.34 -7.82
C GLN A 114 -3.48 1.42 -7.10
N GLN A 115 -2.23 1.43 -7.53
CA GLN A 115 -1.18 0.93 -6.70
C GLN A 115 -1.32 1.76 -5.42
N THR A 116 -2.01 1.21 -4.46
CA THR A 116 -1.89 1.68 -3.09
C THR A 116 -0.42 1.47 -2.78
N VAL A 117 0.36 2.51 -3.06
CA VAL A 117 1.70 2.64 -2.50
C VAL A 117 1.45 2.51 -1.02
N ILE A 118 1.64 1.29 -0.51
CA ILE A 118 1.46 1.01 0.90
C ILE A 118 2.44 1.99 1.56
N PRO A 119 1.97 2.97 2.34
CA PRO A 119 2.86 3.97 2.92
C PRO A 119 3.89 3.35 3.89
N SER A 120 3.77 2.04 4.17
CA SER A 120 4.76 1.24 4.90
C SER A 120 6.18 1.31 4.29
N GLN A 121 6.34 1.43 2.97
CA GLN A 121 7.68 1.59 2.38
C GLN A 121 8.29 2.98 2.63
N ALA A 122 7.48 4.02 2.82
CA ALA A 122 7.98 5.35 3.16
C ALA A 122 8.50 5.44 4.61
N TRP A 123 8.00 4.59 5.51
CA TRP A 123 8.42 4.56 6.91
C TRP A 123 9.68 3.74 7.16
N THR A 124 9.99 2.78 6.28
CA THR A 124 11.17 1.90 6.44
C THR A 124 12.49 2.69 6.48
N PRO A 125 12.80 3.62 5.55
CA PRO A 125 14.01 4.41 5.64
C PRO A 125 14.04 5.34 6.86
N LEU A 126 12.89 5.84 7.28
CA LEU A 126 12.77 6.72 8.45
C LEU A 126 12.99 5.95 9.75
N LEU A 127 12.48 4.73 9.88
CA LEU A 127 12.76 3.81 10.99
C LEU A 127 14.25 3.44 11.03
N LEU A 128 14.84 3.14 9.89
CA LEU A 128 16.24 2.73 9.79
C LEU A 128 17.18 3.87 10.17
N THR A 129 16.88 5.11 9.76
CA THR A 129 17.65 6.30 10.16
C THR A 129 17.49 6.60 11.65
N ALA A 130 16.29 6.42 12.22
CA ALA A 130 16.06 6.61 13.65
C ALA A 130 16.87 5.61 14.49
N VAL A 131 16.86 4.33 14.12
CA VAL A 131 17.65 3.28 14.80
C VAL A 131 19.15 3.58 14.67
N ALA A 132 19.64 3.96 13.49
CA ALA A 132 21.04 4.32 13.30
C ALA A 132 21.47 5.52 14.17
N ALA A 133 20.60 6.52 14.29
CA ALA A 133 20.85 7.69 15.15
C ALA A 133 20.95 7.30 16.63
N VAL A 134 20.04 6.44 17.13
CA VAL A 134 20.07 5.96 18.51
C VAL A 134 21.38 5.18 18.80
N VAL A 135 21.79 4.31 17.90
CA VAL A 135 23.04 3.55 18.01
C VAL A 135 24.23 4.50 18.03
N ALA A 136 24.29 5.47 17.12
CA ALA A 136 25.39 6.44 17.08
C ALA A 136 25.49 7.27 18.39
N VAL A 137 24.36 7.76 18.90
CA VAL A 137 24.32 8.51 20.17
C VAL A 137 24.79 7.62 21.34
N SER A 138 24.39 6.35 21.35
CA SER A 138 24.82 5.40 22.39
C SER A 138 26.31 5.14 22.36
N ILE A 139 26.90 4.98 21.17
CA ILE A 139 28.35 4.79 21.00
C ILE A 139 29.13 6.04 21.46
N ILE A 140 28.68 7.24 21.03
CA ILE A 140 29.33 8.49 21.40
C ILE A 140 29.23 8.71 22.93
N GLY A 141 28.09 8.41 23.54
CA GLY A 141 27.90 8.45 24.97
C GLY A 141 28.87 7.54 25.74
N ALA A 142 28.99 6.29 25.27
CA ALA A 142 29.90 5.33 25.87
C ALA A 142 31.37 5.72 25.74
N LEU A 143 31.77 6.28 24.58
CA LEU A 143 33.14 6.79 24.38
C LEU A 143 33.44 7.97 25.32
N ARG A 144 32.53 8.95 25.44
CA ARG A 144 32.72 10.07 26.36
C ARG A 144 32.79 9.64 27.82
N GLN A 145 32.01 8.65 28.23
CA GLN A 145 32.13 8.09 29.57
C GLN A 145 33.47 7.40 29.81
N ARG A 146 34.01 6.69 28.81
CA ARG A 146 35.34 6.07 28.90
C ARG A 146 36.45 7.11 28.96
N GLU A 147 36.41 8.15 28.14
CA GLU A 147 37.38 9.24 28.18
C GLU A 147 37.37 9.98 29.52
N GLY A 148 36.20 10.23 30.09
CA GLY A 148 36.07 10.82 31.43
C GLY A 148 36.51 9.93 32.58
N ALA A 149 36.61 8.59 32.35
CA ALA A 149 37.06 7.63 33.37
C ALA A 149 38.58 7.49 33.41
N ILE A 150 39.30 7.84 32.34
CA ILE A 150 40.76 7.70 32.25
C ILE A 150 41.42 8.90 32.98
N PRO A 151 42.35 8.66 33.93
CA PRO A 151 43.12 9.72 34.56
C PRO A 151 44.05 10.34 33.53
N GLN A 152 44.09 11.68 33.51
CA GLN A 152 44.92 12.46 32.60
C GLN A 152 46.12 12.99 33.36
N LEU A 153 47.31 12.76 32.81
CA LEU A 153 48.55 13.27 33.32
C LEU A 153 49.06 14.35 32.36
N GLN A 154 49.22 15.55 32.87
CA GLN A 154 49.81 16.67 32.17
C GLN A 154 51.13 17.06 32.84
N ALA A 155 52.22 17.05 32.08
CA ALA A 155 53.54 17.51 32.55
C ALA A 155 53.90 18.78 31.80
N THR A 156 54.19 19.85 32.55
CA THR A 156 54.65 21.14 32.00
C THR A 156 55.97 21.56 32.66
N TRP A 157 56.87 22.07 31.86
CA TRP A 157 58.10 22.64 32.40
C TRP A 157 57.81 23.90 33.18
N SER A 158 58.51 24.06 34.32
CA SER A 158 58.42 25.31 35.07
C SER A 158 59.07 26.44 34.29
N PRO A 159 58.38 27.56 34.06
CA PRO A 159 59.00 28.68 33.36
C PRO A 159 60.11 29.40 34.16
N GLU A 160 60.17 29.14 35.46
CA GLU A 160 61.15 29.77 36.35
C GLU A 160 62.38 28.93 36.62
N SER A 161 62.41 27.66 36.25
CA SER A 161 63.54 26.76 36.50
C SER A 161 63.64 25.64 35.45
N GLU A 162 64.77 25.56 34.74
CA GLU A 162 65.01 24.55 33.72
C GLU A 162 65.10 23.09 34.27
N ARG A 163 65.02 22.90 35.57
CA ARG A 163 65.12 21.59 36.22
C ARG A 163 63.86 21.13 36.93
N GLN A 164 62.75 21.90 36.80
CA GLN A 164 61.49 21.54 37.46
C GLN A 164 60.40 21.30 36.47
N VAL A 165 59.74 20.15 36.61
CA VAL A 165 58.60 19.73 35.82
C VAL A 165 57.39 19.73 36.74
N HIS A 166 56.37 20.52 36.39
CA HIS A 166 55.06 20.44 37.05
C HIS A 166 54.25 19.32 36.44
N VAL A 167 53.89 18.32 37.25
CA VAL A 167 53.07 17.22 36.86
C VAL A 167 51.68 17.38 37.50
N GLN A 168 50.69 17.62 36.69
CA GLN A 168 49.28 17.66 37.12
C GLN A 168 48.61 16.32 36.76
N LEU A 169 48.09 15.66 37.77
CA LEU A 169 47.31 14.46 37.62
C LEU A 169 45.81 14.80 37.86
N ARG A 170 45.02 14.66 36.82
CA ARG A 170 43.56 14.85 36.93
C ARG A 170 42.93 13.48 37.07
N ALA A 171 42.27 13.24 38.21
CA ALA A 171 41.50 12.01 38.42
C ALA A 171 40.31 11.98 37.48
N GLY A 172 40.13 10.84 36.84
CA GLY A 172 38.88 10.53 36.15
C GLY A 172 37.76 10.22 37.16
N SER A 173 36.67 9.59 36.67
CA SER A 173 35.54 9.20 37.51
C SER A 173 35.85 8.04 38.50
N HIS A 174 36.98 7.38 38.34
CA HIS A 174 37.40 6.25 39.19
C HIS A 174 38.54 6.64 40.12
N PRO A 175 38.46 6.26 41.42
CA PRO A 175 39.55 6.49 42.36
C PRO A 175 40.80 5.68 41.91
N PHE A 176 41.97 6.32 41.98
CA PHE A 176 43.25 5.65 41.76
C PHE A 176 44.19 6.00 42.89
N LYS A 177 45.16 5.12 43.10
CA LYS A 177 46.21 5.27 44.12
C LYS A 177 47.59 5.31 43.46
N ILE A 178 48.37 6.31 43.72
CA ILE A 178 49.76 6.40 43.28
C ILE A 178 50.58 5.45 44.17
N THR A 179 51.20 4.43 43.59
CA THR A 179 51.97 3.40 44.33
C THR A 179 53.48 3.63 44.25
N GLY A 180 53.98 4.51 43.43
CA GLY A 180 55.37 4.87 43.35
C GLY A 180 55.68 5.84 42.22
N TRP A 181 56.85 6.47 42.30
CA TRP A 181 57.40 7.32 41.26
C TRP A 181 58.78 6.79 40.88
N THR A 182 59.08 6.66 39.63
CA THR A 182 60.43 6.37 39.13
C THR A 182 60.81 7.42 38.13
N ILE A 183 61.93 8.08 38.38
CA ILE A 183 62.53 9.05 37.42
C ILE A 183 63.72 8.33 36.83
N GLY A 184 63.68 8.00 35.54
CA GLY A 184 64.76 7.40 34.81
C GLY A 184 65.62 8.43 34.08
#